data_0bc51b365572ea9eec7567e26b9b15a8
#
_entry.id   0bc51b365572ea9eec7567e26b9b15a8
#
_cell.length_a   1.000
_cell.length_b   1.000
_cell.length_c   1.000
_cell.angle_alpha   90.00
_cell.angle_beta   90.00
_cell.angle_gamma   90.00
#
_symmetry.space_group_name_H-M   'P 1'
#
loop_
_entity.id
_entity.type
_entity.pdbx_description
1 polymer ?
#
loop_
_entity_poly.entity_id
_entity_poly.type
_entity_poly.pdbx_seq_one_letter_code
_entity_poly.pdbx_strand_id
1 'polypeptide(L)'
;MKAIIVGGGIGGLVTALMLHERGIACEVYEQADAIRELGVGINTLPHAIAELKRLGLLERLDAAAIRTYELFYLNRFGQEIWREPRGLDAGYEVPQFSIHRGRLQGVIRDAVIERLGADAVRTGCRLGDFRQDEGGVTAWFFDRLGSHVATTRGDVLVGADGIHSSVRAALVPNEGPPCWNGLMLWRGATEWPAFLTGRSMIVAGGLSAKMVVYPIAEGSRPDRKLTNWAVVARAGEGGAPPEKEDWSRPGRREELTPHVARFAIPHVDVEALIAATPELWEYPMCDRDPLPRWSQGRVTLLGDAAHPMYPVGSNGASQAILDARCLADALVRAEHPMAALHAYEAERLPKTAEIVHANRKGGPEGVIDAVEALAPDGFADIDAVLPHAEREAIVRGYAQKAGFAKEQVKAA
;
A
#
# COMPACT_ATOMS: atom_id res chain seq x y z
N MET A 1 -25.21 -4.62 -15.57
CA MET A 1 -24.78 -4.09 -14.28
C MET A 1 -23.79 -2.96 -14.51
N LYS A 2 -23.88 -1.86 -13.73
CA LYS A 2 -22.94 -0.72 -13.77
C LYS A 2 -22.44 -0.41 -12.36
N ALA A 3 -21.13 -0.30 -12.18
CA ALA A 3 -20.49 0.09 -10.93
C ALA A 3 -20.01 1.56 -10.99
N ILE A 4 -20.25 2.29 -9.89
CA ILE A 4 -19.69 3.63 -9.64
C ILE A 4 -18.49 3.45 -8.71
N ILE A 5 -17.29 3.83 -9.13
CA ILE A 5 -16.07 3.72 -8.34
C ILE A 5 -15.65 5.12 -7.90
N VAL A 6 -15.59 5.34 -6.59
CA VAL A 6 -15.15 6.60 -6.00
C VAL A 6 -13.70 6.45 -5.57
N GLY A 7 -12.80 7.18 -6.24
CA GLY A 7 -11.36 7.16 -6.04
C GLY A 7 -10.58 6.52 -7.19
N GLY A 8 -9.68 7.30 -7.79
CA GLY A 8 -8.74 6.92 -8.87
C GLY A 8 -7.39 6.42 -8.37
N GLY A 9 -7.32 5.90 -7.15
CA GLY A 9 -6.15 5.22 -6.61
C GLY A 9 -5.92 3.83 -7.23
N ILE A 10 -4.85 3.14 -6.81
CA ILE A 10 -4.50 1.80 -7.30
C ILE A 10 -5.69 0.85 -7.19
N GLY A 11 -6.36 0.80 -6.04
CA GLY A 11 -7.51 -0.09 -5.82
C GLY A 11 -8.67 0.21 -6.77
N GLY A 12 -9.07 1.47 -6.92
CA GLY A 12 -10.19 1.87 -7.79
C GLY A 12 -9.91 1.60 -9.27
N LEU A 13 -8.69 1.93 -9.74
CA LEU A 13 -8.30 1.69 -11.13
C LEU A 13 -8.19 0.19 -11.46
N VAL A 14 -7.63 -0.63 -10.56
CA VAL A 14 -7.60 -2.09 -10.73
C VAL A 14 -9.00 -2.66 -10.69
N THR A 15 -9.89 -2.14 -9.83
CA THR A 15 -11.30 -2.55 -9.81
C THR A 15 -11.95 -2.30 -11.16
N ALA A 16 -11.72 -1.14 -11.79
CA ALA A 16 -12.25 -0.84 -13.12
C ALA A 16 -11.79 -1.84 -14.18
N LEU A 17 -10.49 -2.19 -14.21
CA LEU A 17 -9.95 -3.20 -15.13
C LEU A 17 -10.58 -4.57 -14.92
N MET A 18 -10.70 -5.02 -13.66
CA MET A 18 -11.24 -6.34 -13.34
C MET A 18 -12.73 -6.46 -13.62
N LEU A 19 -13.49 -5.38 -13.42
CA LEU A 19 -14.90 -5.31 -13.81
C LEU A 19 -15.07 -5.34 -15.33
N HIS A 20 -14.24 -4.56 -16.04
CA HIS A 20 -14.25 -4.54 -17.51
C HIS A 20 -13.99 -5.92 -18.13
N GLU A 21 -12.99 -6.67 -17.63
CA GLU A 21 -12.72 -8.05 -18.09
C GLU A 21 -13.91 -8.97 -17.92
N ARG A 22 -14.78 -8.68 -16.96
CA ARG A 22 -16.00 -9.46 -16.66
C ARG A 22 -17.26 -8.91 -17.33
N GLY A 23 -17.11 -7.91 -18.22
CA GLY A 23 -18.23 -7.30 -18.94
C GLY A 23 -19.14 -6.43 -18.05
N ILE A 24 -18.65 -6.00 -16.88
CA ILE A 24 -19.39 -5.11 -16.00
C ILE A 24 -18.96 -3.66 -16.31
N ALA A 25 -19.92 -2.84 -16.71
CA ALA A 25 -19.69 -1.41 -16.98
C ALA A 25 -19.30 -0.68 -15.69
N CYS A 26 -18.35 0.25 -15.74
CA CYS A 26 -17.95 1.06 -14.60
C CYS A 26 -17.45 2.45 -14.99
N GLU A 27 -17.51 3.36 -14.05
CA GLU A 27 -16.99 4.73 -14.15
C GLU A 27 -16.20 5.04 -12.88
N VAL A 28 -15.00 5.64 -13.02
CA VAL A 28 -14.14 6.05 -11.90
C VAL A 28 -14.23 7.57 -11.74
N TYR A 29 -14.46 8.01 -10.52
CA TYR A 29 -14.53 9.43 -10.14
C TYR A 29 -13.41 9.74 -9.13
N GLU A 30 -12.49 10.64 -9.54
CA GLU A 30 -11.33 11.05 -8.76
C GLU A 30 -11.44 12.52 -8.36
N GLN A 31 -11.21 12.81 -7.07
CA GLN A 31 -11.31 14.19 -6.55
C GLN A 31 -10.18 15.12 -7.01
N ALA A 32 -8.99 14.56 -7.28
CA ALA A 32 -7.87 15.34 -7.79
C ALA A 32 -8.14 15.78 -9.24
N ASP A 33 -7.69 16.98 -9.62
CA ASP A 33 -7.87 17.50 -10.99
C ASP A 33 -7.06 16.71 -12.01
N ALA A 34 -6.00 16.03 -11.56
CA ALA A 34 -5.19 15.14 -12.38
C ALA A 34 -4.56 14.05 -11.50
N ILE A 35 -4.47 12.83 -12.00
CA ILE A 35 -3.69 11.76 -11.42
C ILE A 35 -2.23 12.00 -11.80
N ARG A 36 -1.43 12.50 -10.86
CA ARG A 36 -0.02 12.81 -11.04
C ARG A 36 0.85 11.70 -10.46
N GLU A 37 2.07 11.57 -10.98
CA GLU A 37 3.09 10.69 -10.40
C GLU A 37 3.60 11.26 -9.07
N LEU A 38 2.76 11.20 -8.04
CA LEU A 38 3.12 11.65 -6.71
C LEU A 38 3.64 10.49 -5.87
N GLY A 39 4.47 10.83 -4.91
CA GLY A 39 4.97 9.91 -3.92
C GLY A 39 6.36 9.38 -4.25
N VAL A 40 6.69 8.29 -3.63
CA VAL A 40 8.00 7.62 -3.67
C VAL A 40 7.79 6.11 -3.86
N GLY A 41 8.70 5.28 -3.39
CA GLY A 41 8.65 3.84 -3.60
C GLY A 41 7.48 3.14 -2.91
N ILE A 42 7.03 2.08 -3.56
CA ILE A 42 6.12 1.09 -3.02
C ILE A 42 6.60 -0.31 -3.46
N ASN A 43 6.33 -1.31 -2.65
CA ASN A 43 6.54 -2.71 -3.01
C ASN A 43 5.22 -3.38 -3.34
N THR A 44 5.18 -4.15 -4.42
CA THR A 44 4.04 -4.96 -4.81
C THR A 44 4.41 -6.43 -4.69
N LEU A 45 3.71 -7.13 -3.82
CA LEU A 45 4.01 -8.50 -3.44
C LEU A 45 3.53 -9.52 -4.51
N PRO A 46 4.07 -10.74 -4.54
CA PRO A 46 3.80 -11.73 -5.58
C PRO A 46 2.32 -12.03 -5.83
N HIS A 47 1.48 -12.11 -4.79
CA HIS A 47 0.04 -12.34 -4.94
C HIS A 47 -0.67 -11.22 -5.71
N ALA A 48 -0.29 -9.95 -5.48
CA ALA A 48 -0.83 -8.83 -6.24
C ALA A 48 -0.28 -8.79 -7.67
N ILE A 49 1.00 -9.13 -7.86
CA ILE A 49 1.61 -9.19 -9.20
C ILE A 49 0.98 -10.32 -10.02
N ALA A 50 0.60 -11.44 -9.43
CA ALA A 50 -0.14 -12.48 -10.12
C ALA A 50 -1.46 -11.94 -10.72
N GLU A 51 -2.19 -11.10 -10.00
CA GLU A 51 -3.41 -10.47 -10.52
C GLU A 51 -3.12 -9.44 -11.61
N LEU A 52 -2.10 -8.59 -11.45
CA LEU A 52 -1.70 -7.63 -12.47
C LEU A 52 -1.16 -8.33 -13.74
N LYS A 53 -0.51 -9.49 -13.60
CA LYS A 53 -0.10 -10.34 -14.73
C LYS A 53 -1.32 -10.87 -15.50
N ARG A 54 -2.38 -11.32 -14.81
CA ARG A 54 -3.65 -11.74 -15.45
C ARG A 54 -4.29 -10.61 -16.23
N LEU A 55 -4.20 -9.38 -15.72
CA LEU A 55 -4.60 -8.17 -16.43
C LEU A 55 -3.65 -7.78 -17.58
N GLY A 56 -2.61 -8.57 -17.90
CA GLY A 56 -1.67 -8.28 -18.98
C GLY A 56 -0.73 -7.10 -18.74
N LEU A 57 -0.51 -6.72 -17.46
CA LEU A 57 0.30 -5.54 -17.12
C LEU A 57 1.76 -5.87 -16.79
N LEU A 58 2.16 -7.15 -16.75
CA LEU A 58 3.47 -7.56 -16.25
C LEU A 58 4.63 -6.90 -17.01
N GLU A 59 4.60 -6.87 -18.33
CA GLU A 59 5.67 -6.29 -19.15
C GLU A 59 5.83 -4.78 -18.93
N ARG A 60 4.72 -4.05 -18.78
CA ARG A 60 4.73 -2.61 -18.49
C ARG A 60 5.29 -2.32 -17.10
N LEU A 61 4.96 -3.16 -16.13
CA LEU A 61 5.50 -3.05 -14.77
C LEU A 61 6.99 -3.38 -14.74
N ASP A 62 7.41 -4.37 -15.48
CA ASP A 62 8.81 -4.78 -15.60
C ASP A 62 9.70 -3.68 -16.21
N ALA A 63 9.16 -2.94 -17.18
CA ALA A 63 9.85 -1.79 -17.77
C ALA A 63 9.93 -0.57 -16.83
N ALA A 64 9.05 -0.47 -15.82
CA ALA A 64 8.93 0.68 -14.94
C ALA A 64 9.50 0.48 -13.52
N ALA A 65 9.84 -0.75 -13.14
CA ALA A 65 10.14 -1.18 -11.78
C ALA A 65 11.49 -1.90 -11.66
N ILE A 66 11.89 -2.16 -10.43
CA ILE A 66 12.99 -3.08 -10.10
C ILE A 66 12.39 -4.39 -9.60
N ARG A 67 12.80 -5.53 -10.18
CA ARG A 67 12.50 -6.86 -9.63
C ARG A 67 13.29 -7.03 -8.35
N THR A 68 12.63 -7.00 -7.20
CA THR A 68 13.28 -7.17 -5.90
C THR A 68 13.88 -8.57 -5.81
N TYR A 69 15.18 -8.64 -5.54
CA TYR A 69 15.92 -9.90 -5.42
C TYR A 69 15.87 -10.46 -4.02
N GLU A 70 16.10 -9.61 -3.02
CA GLU A 70 16.25 -10.00 -1.62
C GLU A 70 15.82 -8.89 -0.66
N LEU A 71 15.58 -9.27 0.58
CA LEU A 71 15.29 -8.37 1.69
C LEU A 71 16.19 -8.71 2.87
N PHE A 72 16.82 -7.67 3.44
CA PHE A 72 17.57 -7.73 4.68
C PHE A 72 16.80 -7.07 5.79
N TYR A 73 16.75 -7.72 6.94
CA TYR A 73 16.42 -7.12 8.23
C TYR A 73 17.70 -6.97 9.05
N LEU A 74 18.03 -5.74 9.41
CA LEU A 74 19.23 -5.38 10.14
C LEU A 74 18.87 -4.70 11.47
N ASN A 75 19.72 -4.81 12.49
CA ASN A 75 19.62 -3.90 13.61
C ASN A 75 20.15 -2.49 13.24
N ARG A 76 20.06 -1.51 14.15
CA ARG A 76 20.54 -0.14 13.92
C ARG A 76 22.06 -0.04 13.66
N PHE A 77 22.83 -1.04 14.05
CA PHE A 77 24.28 -1.13 13.82
C PHE A 77 24.64 -1.81 12.50
N GLY A 78 23.64 -2.21 11.71
CA GLY A 78 23.83 -2.89 10.42
C GLY A 78 24.15 -4.38 10.52
N GLN A 79 23.99 -4.98 11.68
CA GLN A 79 24.16 -6.42 11.84
C GLN A 79 22.93 -7.16 11.30
N GLU A 80 23.17 -8.23 10.52
CA GLU A 80 22.12 -9.01 9.88
C GLU A 80 21.34 -9.84 10.91
N ILE A 81 20.02 -9.63 10.95
CA ILE A 81 19.07 -10.40 11.74
C ILE A 81 18.45 -11.49 10.90
N TRP A 82 18.02 -11.13 9.67
CA TRP A 82 17.35 -12.03 8.75
C TRP A 82 17.58 -11.58 7.31
N ARG A 83 17.71 -12.55 6.42
CA ARG A 83 17.78 -12.31 4.99
C ARG A 83 16.97 -13.36 4.26
N GLU A 84 16.22 -12.92 3.24
CA GLU A 84 15.45 -13.83 2.41
C GLU A 84 15.39 -13.37 0.95
N PRO A 85 15.37 -14.30 -0.01
CA PRO A 85 15.10 -13.99 -1.40
C PRO A 85 13.66 -13.54 -1.60
N ARG A 86 13.38 -12.82 -2.70
CA ARG A 86 12.07 -12.28 -3.03
C ARG A 86 11.64 -12.65 -4.46
N GLY A 87 10.34 -12.67 -4.71
CA GLY A 87 9.75 -12.91 -6.01
C GLY A 87 10.24 -14.20 -6.67
N LEU A 88 10.71 -14.11 -7.91
CA LEU A 88 11.23 -15.25 -8.67
C LEU A 88 12.37 -15.97 -7.95
N ASP A 89 13.27 -15.21 -7.32
CA ASP A 89 14.43 -15.75 -6.61
C ASP A 89 14.04 -16.50 -5.33
N ALA A 90 12.86 -16.23 -4.77
CA ALA A 90 12.25 -17.03 -3.70
C ALA A 90 11.45 -18.23 -4.24
N GLY A 91 11.39 -18.42 -5.57
CA GLY A 91 10.67 -19.49 -6.25
C GLY A 91 9.17 -19.26 -6.40
N TYR A 92 8.71 -18.01 -6.43
CA TYR A 92 7.40 -17.66 -6.93
C TYR A 92 7.38 -17.68 -8.46
N GLU A 93 6.20 -17.81 -9.07
CA GLU A 93 6.03 -17.78 -10.53
C GLU A 93 5.94 -16.37 -11.12
N VAL A 94 5.99 -15.37 -10.26
CA VAL A 94 5.96 -13.95 -10.60
C VAL A 94 6.99 -13.18 -9.78
N PRO A 95 7.51 -12.05 -10.28
CA PRO A 95 8.41 -11.20 -9.51
C PRO A 95 7.67 -10.52 -8.34
N GLN A 96 8.46 -10.01 -7.39
CA GLN A 96 8.08 -8.90 -6.54
C GLN A 96 8.67 -7.63 -7.15
N PHE A 97 7.92 -6.54 -7.21
CA PHE A 97 8.43 -5.27 -7.70
C PHE A 97 8.57 -4.23 -6.60
N SER A 98 9.72 -3.54 -6.63
CA SER A 98 9.89 -2.23 -6.02
C SER A 98 9.73 -1.18 -7.11
N ILE A 99 8.76 -0.29 -6.98
CA ILE A 99 8.35 0.64 -8.04
C ILE A 99 8.02 2.01 -7.46
N HIS A 100 8.18 3.07 -8.26
CA HIS A 100 7.61 4.38 -7.90
C HIS A 100 6.08 4.31 -7.90
N ARG A 101 5.44 4.71 -6.80
CA ARG A 101 3.98 4.58 -6.61
C ARG A 101 3.17 5.24 -7.73
N GLY A 102 3.58 6.44 -8.14
CA GLY A 102 2.94 7.16 -9.25
C GLY A 102 3.07 6.43 -10.59
N ARG A 103 4.22 5.78 -10.86
CA ARG A 103 4.41 4.97 -12.08
C ARG A 103 3.52 3.73 -12.07
N LEU A 104 3.41 3.04 -10.93
CA LEU A 104 2.46 1.92 -10.79
C LEU A 104 1.02 2.38 -11.11
N GLN A 105 0.59 3.48 -10.50
CA GLN A 105 -0.73 4.05 -10.75
C GLN A 105 -0.89 4.48 -12.21
N GLY A 106 0.15 5.06 -12.82
CA GLY A 106 0.16 5.47 -14.23
C GLY A 106 -0.03 4.29 -15.19
N VAL A 107 0.73 3.20 -14.99
CA VAL A 107 0.59 1.96 -15.80
C VAL A 107 -0.85 1.42 -15.73
N ILE A 108 -1.45 1.40 -14.54
CA ILE A 108 -2.82 0.90 -14.36
C ILE A 108 -3.84 1.86 -14.99
N ARG A 109 -3.69 3.18 -14.77
CA ARG A 109 -4.55 4.22 -15.37
C ARG A 109 -4.54 4.15 -16.90
N ASP A 110 -3.36 4.05 -17.50
CA ASP A 110 -3.20 4.01 -18.94
C ASP A 110 -3.90 2.77 -19.52
N ALA A 111 -3.82 1.64 -18.84
CA ALA A 111 -4.56 0.44 -19.23
C ALA A 111 -6.09 0.61 -19.09
N VAL A 112 -6.56 1.35 -18.07
CA VAL A 112 -8.00 1.70 -17.94
C VAL A 112 -8.43 2.56 -19.13
N ILE A 113 -7.68 3.62 -19.45
CA ILE A 113 -8.00 4.51 -20.57
C ILE A 113 -7.99 3.76 -21.91
N GLU A 114 -7.00 2.92 -22.14
CA GLU A 114 -6.88 2.12 -23.38
C GLU A 114 -8.06 1.16 -23.58
N ARG A 115 -8.56 0.54 -22.51
CA ARG A 115 -9.58 -0.51 -22.59
C ARG A 115 -11.00 0.00 -22.43
N LEU A 116 -11.21 1.00 -21.58
CA LEU A 116 -12.53 1.52 -21.24
C LEU A 116 -12.82 2.88 -21.92
N GLY A 117 -11.80 3.54 -22.48
CA GLY A 117 -11.90 4.88 -23.06
C GLY A 117 -11.51 6.01 -22.09
N ALA A 118 -11.22 7.18 -22.62
CA ALA A 118 -10.75 8.34 -21.87
C ALA A 118 -11.75 8.82 -20.80
N ASP A 119 -13.03 8.69 -21.06
CA ASP A 119 -14.11 9.14 -20.17
C ASP A 119 -14.36 8.19 -18.99
N ALA A 120 -13.70 7.02 -18.95
CA ALA A 120 -13.86 6.05 -17.87
C ALA A 120 -13.29 6.54 -16.54
N VAL A 121 -12.34 7.48 -16.56
CA VAL A 121 -11.73 8.10 -15.38
C VAL A 121 -11.98 9.60 -15.40
N ARG A 122 -12.86 10.07 -14.55
CA ARG A 122 -13.24 11.49 -14.45
C ARG A 122 -12.55 12.11 -13.24
N THR A 123 -11.64 13.04 -13.51
CA THR A 123 -10.91 13.80 -12.48
C THR A 123 -11.64 15.09 -12.11
N GLY A 124 -11.24 15.76 -11.03
CA GLY A 124 -11.91 16.95 -10.50
C GLY A 124 -13.32 16.67 -9.94
N CYS A 125 -13.61 15.41 -9.58
CA CYS A 125 -14.93 14.93 -9.20
C CYS A 125 -14.91 14.39 -7.76
N ARG A 126 -15.13 15.23 -6.76
CA ARG A 126 -15.23 14.84 -5.35
C ARG A 126 -16.66 14.37 -5.05
N LEU A 127 -16.84 13.20 -4.46
CA LEU A 127 -18.15 12.74 -3.99
C LEU A 127 -18.72 13.70 -2.93
N GLY A 128 -19.92 14.20 -3.16
CA GLY A 128 -20.64 15.03 -2.21
C GLY A 128 -21.70 14.28 -1.45
N ASP A 129 -22.52 13.49 -2.15
CA ASP A 129 -23.60 12.69 -1.56
C ASP A 129 -23.87 11.46 -2.43
N PHE A 130 -24.52 10.46 -1.86
CA PHE A 130 -25.12 9.34 -2.60
C PHE A 130 -26.42 8.89 -1.93
N ARG A 131 -27.33 8.37 -2.75
CA ARG A 131 -28.59 7.77 -2.27
C ARG A 131 -28.85 6.48 -3.00
N GLN A 132 -29.38 5.51 -2.28
CA GLN A 132 -29.75 4.22 -2.82
C GLN A 132 -31.23 3.93 -2.66
N ASP A 133 -31.79 3.22 -3.62
CA ASP A 133 -33.15 2.71 -3.64
C ASP A 133 -33.18 1.25 -4.15
N GLU A 134 -34.37 0.69 -4.39
CA GLU A 134 -34.50 -0.68 -4.87
C GLU A 134 -33.84 -0.90 -6.24
N GLY A 135 -33.80 0.12 -7.10
CA GLY A 135 -33.31 0.06 -8.48
C GLY A 135 -31.84 0.40 -8.63
N GLY A 136 -31.14 0.94 -7.60
CA GLY A 136 -29.73 1.32 -7.75
C GLY A 136 -29.22 2.33 -6.73
N VAL A 137 -28.07 2.91 -7.03
CA VAL A 137 -27.45 3.98 -6.27
C VAL A 137 -27.17 5.18 -7.18
N THR A 138 -27.53 6.38 -6.73
CA THR A 138 -27.24 7.64 -7.42
C THR A 138 -26.20 8.41 -6.62
N ALA A 139 -25.15 8.90 -7.28
CA ALA A 139 -24.08 9.67 -6.67
C ALA A 139 -23.94 11.04 -7.32
N TRP A 140 -23.64 12.06 -6.51
CA TRP A 140 -23.44 13.45 -6.91
C TRP A 140 -22.02 13.88 -6.62
N PHE A 141 -21.39 14.45 -7.66
CA PHE A 141 -20.00 14.89 -7.61
C PHE A 141 -19.87 16.39 -7.77
N PHE A 142 -18.90 16.96 -7.09
CA PHE A 142 -18.65 18.40 -7.01
C PHE A 142 -17.15 18.67 -7.27
N ASP A 143 -16.85 19.82 -7.85
CA ASP A 143 -15.49 20.32 -7.96
C ASP A 143 -14.95 20.84 -6.62
N ARG A 144 -13.73 21.37 -6.62
CA ARG A 144 -13.10 21.95 -5.42
C ARG A 144 -13.80 23.22 -4.93
N LEU A 145 -14.51 23.91 -5.81
CA LEU A 145 -15.26 25.13 -5.47
C LEU A 145 -16.67 24.83 -4.97
N GLY A 146 -17.06 23.55 -4.94
CA GLY A 146 -18.39 23.10 -4.52
C GLY A 146 -19.45 23.20 -5.63
N SER A 147 -19.04 23.42 -6.89
CA SER A 147 -19.96 23.40 -8.02
C SER A 147 -20.27 21.95 -8.40
N HIS A 148 -21.53 21.67 -8.69
CA HIS A 148 -21.95 20.35 -9.16
C HIS A 148 -21.36 20.07 -10.56
N VAL A 149 -20.66 18.95 -10.73
CA VAL A 149 -19.99 18.60 -12.00
C VAL A 149 -20.51 17.31 -12.63
N ALA A 150 -21.06 16.38 -11.84
CA ALA A 150 -21.63 15.15 -12.36
C ALA A 150 -22.68 14.54 -11.43
N THR A 151 -23.68 13.90 -12.05
CA THR A 151 -24.57 12.95 -11.38
C THR A 151 -24.54 11.66 -12.18
N THR A 152 -24.41 10.52 -11.50
CA THR A 152 -24.46 9.21 -12.13
C THR A 152 -25.31 8.24 -11.32
N ARG A 153 -25.88 7.25 -12.02
CA ARG A 153 -26.61 6.15 -11.44
C ARG A 153 -25.99 4.81 -11.84
N GLY A 154 -25.88 3.91 -10.89
CA GLY A 154 -25.38 2.55 -11.09
C GLY A 154 -26.08 1.53 -10.22
N ASP A 155 -25.70 0.28 -10.36
CA ASP A 155 -26.25 -0.83 -9.58
C ASP A 155 -25.54 -0.96 -8.23
N VAL A 156 -24.25 -0.58 -8.17
CA VAL A 156 -23.42 -0.58 -6.97
C VAL A 156 -22.51 0.65 -6.94
N LEU A 157 -22.10 1.08 -5.71
CA LEU A 157 -21.08 2.10 -5.47
C LEU A 157 -19.95 1.50 -4.64
N VAL A 158 -18.73 1.68 -5.11
CA VAL A 158 -17.49 1.21 -4.47
C VAL A 158 -16.69 2.41 -3.98
N GLY A 159 -16.56 2.56 -2.66
CA GLY A 159 -15.69 3.55 -2.04
C GLY A 159 -14.25 3.05 -2.01
N ALA A 160 -13.40 3.57 -2.91
CA ALA A 160 -11.97 3.31 -3.01
C ALA A 160 -11.16 4.61 -2.82
N ASP A 161 -11.70 5.54 -2.02
CA ASP A 161 -11.28 6.92 -1.82
C ASP A 161 -10.32 7.12 -0.63
N GLY A 162 -9.63 6.04 -0.21
CA GLY A 162 -8.49 6.09 0.71
C GLY A 162 -8.88 6.24 2.18
N ILE A 163 -7.89 6.45 3.05
CA ILE A 163 -8.06 6.52 4.52
C ILE A 163 -9.03 7.62 4.98
N HIS A 164 -9.16 8.68 4.18
CA HIS A 164 -10.10 9.80 4.42
C HIS A 164 -11.40 9.65 3.62
N SER A 165 -11.81 8.41 3.35
CA SER A 165 -12.98 8.07 2.54
C SER A 165 -14.24 8.81 2.95
N SER A 166 -14.84 9.51 2.00
CA SER A 166 -16.15 10.13 2.14
C SER A 166 -17.26 9.07 2.15
N VAL A 167 -17.08 7.97 1.42
CA VAL A 167 -18.02 6.84 1.45
C VAL A 167 -18.03 6.18 2.82
N ARG A 168 -16.84 5.91 3.41
CA ARG A 168 -16.71 5.37 4.77
C ARG A 168 -17.38 6.30 5.81
N ALA A 169 -17.11 7.60 5.72
CA ALA A 169 -17.70 8.57 6.62
C ALA A 169 -19.23 8.60 6.55
N ALA A 170 -19.81 8.40 5.36
CA ALA A 170 -21.25 8.30 5.19
C ALA A 170 -21.84 6.98 5.76
N LEU A 171 -21.10 5.86 5.62
CA LEU A 171 -21.52 4.57 6.18
C LEU A 171 -21.35 4.48 7.71
N VAL A 172 -20.33 5.16 8.26
CA VAL A 172 -19.96 5.10 9.68
C VAL A 172 -19.70 6.52 10.23
N PRO A 173 -20.73 7.36 10.35
CA PRO A 173 -20.57 8.79 10.62
C PRO A 173 -19.94 9.12 11.99
N ASN A 174 -19.92 8.18 12.93
CA ASN A 174 -19.40 8.38 14.29
C ASN A 174 -18.07 7.65 14.56
N GLU A 175 -17.34 7.24 13.51
CA GLU A 175 -16.09 6.49 13.69
C GLU A 175 -14.96 7.34 14.31
N GLY A 176 -14.94 8.63 14.07
CA GLY A 176 -13.85 9.51 14.50
C GLY A 176 -12.67 9.58 13.49
N PRO A 177 -11.56 10.23 13.91
CA PRO A 177 -10.38 10.37 13.09
C PRO A 177 -9.61 9.04 12.95
N PRO A 178 -8.64 8.94 12.01
CA PRO A 178 -7.70 7.85 11.98
C PRO A 178 -6.91 7.68 13.28
N CYS A 179 -6.49 6.46 13.58
CA CYS A 179 -5.69 6.14 14.76
C CYS A 179 -4.20 6.39 14.47
N TRP A 180 -3.56 7.24 15.28
CA TRP A 180 -2.13 7.48 15.24
C TRP A 180 -1.43 6.74 16.38
N ASN A 181 -0.36 6.02 16.06
CA ASN A 181 0.39 5.23 17.06
C ASN A 181 1.60 5.98 17.65
N GLY A 182 1.72 7.27 17.45
CA GLY A 182 2.86 8.08 17.89
C GLY A 182 4.05 8.09 16.95
N LEU A 183 3.95 7.44 15.77
CA LEU A 183 5.03 7.38 14.79
C LEU A 183 4.82 8.39 13.66
N MET A 184 5.91 9.09 13.30
CA MET A 184 5.99 9.89 12.09
C MET A 184 6.79 9.13 11.04
N LEU A 185 6.46 9.35 9.77
CA LEU A 185 7.16 8.79 8.63
C LEU A 185 7.68 9.93 7.75
N TRP A 186 8.99 9.92 7.50
CA TRP A 186 9.67 10.74 6.50
C TRP A 186 10.09 9.86 5.35
N ARG A 187 9.98 10.35 4.12
CA ARG A 187 10.33 9.56 2.95
C ARG A 187 10.75 10.42 1.78
N GLY A 188 11.63 9.87 0.95
CA GLY A 188 12.10 10.53 -0.26
C GLY A 188 12.69 9.53 -1.25
N ALA A 189 13.05 10.02 -2.43
CA ALA A 189 13.76 9.25 -3.43
C ALA A 189 14.76 10.13 -4.18
N THR A 190 15.92 9.57 -4.48
CA THR A 190 16.95 10.23 -5.28
C THR A 190 17.79 9.22 -6.04
N GLU A 191 18.49 9.64 -7.09
CA GLU A 191 19.46 8.79 -7.75
C GLU A 191 20.67 8.54 -6.84
N TRP A 192 20.93 7.26 -6.56
CA TRP A 192 21.99 6.82 -5.66
C TRP A 192 22.82 5.71 -6.31
N PRO A 193 24.10 5.55 -5.96
CA PRO A 193 24.88 4.39 -6.39
C PRO A 193 24.18 3.08 -6.04
N ALA A 194 24.18 2.15 -6.98
CA ALA A 194 23.60 0.83 -6.74
C ALA A 194 24.36 0.13 -5.59
N PHE A 195 23.63 -0.38 -4.62
CA PHE A 195 24.19 -1.10 -3.47
C PHE A 195 23.83 -2.58 -3.54
N LEU A 196 24.65 -3.43 -2.94
CA LEU A 196 24.50 -4.89 -2.97
C LEU A 196 24.28 -5.39 -4.42
N THR A 197 23.15 -6.02 -4.69
CA THR A 197 22.80 -6.52 -6.04
C THR A 197 22.20 -5.44 -6.95
N GLY A 198 21.97 -4.22 -6.47
CA GLY A 198 21.17 -3.20 -7.17
C GLY A 198 19.66 -3.52 -7.21
N ARG A 199 19.25 -4.61 -6.53
CA ARG A 199 17.89 -5.13 -6.45
C ARG A 199 17.53 -5.53 -5.01
N SER A 200 18.37 -5.16 -4.05
CA SER A 200 18.21 -5.50 -2.64
C SER A 200 17.38 -4.44 -1.91
N MET A 201 16.58 -4.88 -0.95
CA MET A 201 15.84 -4.05 -0.02
C MET A 201 16.43 -4.23 1.38
N ILE A 202 16.56 -3.14 2.12
CA ILE A 202 17.04 -3.14 3.50
C ILE A 202 15.98 -2.52 4.39
N VAL A 203 15.66 -3.17 5.49
CA VAL A 203 14.93 -2.63 6.64
C VAL A 203 15.86 -2.70 7.83
N ALA A 204 16.22 -1.56 8.40
CA ALA A 204 17.15 -1.49 9.51
C ALA A 204 16.57 -0.70 10.68
N GLY A 205 16.95 -1.01 11.90
CA GLY A 205 16.59 -0.21 13.06
C GLY A 205 16.23 -1.00 14.29
N GLY A 206 15.20 -0.53 14.99
CA GLY A 206 14.69 -1.08 16.22
C GLY A 206 13.39 -0.41 16.68
N LEU A 207 13.06 -0.53 17.96
CA LEU A 207 11.80 -0.08 18.56
C LEU A 207 11.58 1.45 18.45
N SER A 208 12.67 2.23 18.50
CA SER A 208 12.60 3.69 18.52
C SER A 208 12.55 4.35 17.14
N ALA A 209 13.20 3.73 16.15
CA ALA A 209 13.21 4.17 14.76
C ALA A 209 13.58 3.03 13.81
N LYS A 210 12.99 3.05 12.62
CA LYS A 210 13.30 2.12 11.52
C LYS A 210 13.57 2.90 10.24
N MET A 211 14.46 2.38 9.43
CA MET A 211 14.74 2.86 8.09
C MET A 211 14.53 1.76 7.05
N VAL A 212 13.96 2.14 5.93
CA VAL A 212 13.75 1.26 4.78
C VAL A 212 14.42 1.89 3.56
N VAL A 213 15.25 1.13 2.85
CA VAL A 213 15.95 1.60 1.64
C VAL A 213 15.87 0.55 0.55
N TYR A 214 15.48 0.94 -0.67
CA TYR A 214 15.44 0.05 -1.82
C TYR A 214 15.38 0.82 -3.15
N PRO A 215 15.95 0.27 -4.24
CA PRO A 215 15.83 0.86 -5.57
C PRO A 215 14.43 0.67 -6.14
N ILE A 216 13.90 1.67 -6.86
CA ILE A 216 12.53 1.68 -7.41
C ILE A 216 12.48 1.89 -8.92
N ALA A 217 13.59 2.25 -9.53
CA ALA A 217 13.74 2.35 -10.97
C ALA A 217 15.23 2.35 -11.35
N GLU A 218 15.53 2.12 -12.63
CA GLU A 218 16.83 2.37 -13.20
C GLU A 218 17.20 3.85 -13.08
N GLY A 219 18.48 4.13 -12.88
CA GLY A 219 19.01 5.49 -12.84
C GLY A 219 19.44 5.99 -14.22
N SER A 220 19.99 7.20 -14.26
CA SER A 220 20.55 7.81 -15.47
C SER A 220 21.78 7.08 -16.02
N ARG A 221 22.44 6.25 -15.20
CA ARG A 221 23.58 5.42 -15.54
C ARG A 221 23.42 4.01 -14.96
N PRO A 222 24.07 2.98 -15.55
CA PRO A 222 23.94 1.59 -15.09
C PRO A 222 24.36 1.34 -13.64
N ASP A 223 25.29 2.14 -13.12
CA ASP A 223 25.79 2.07 -11.73
C ASP A 223 24.92 2.82 -10.73
N ARG A 224 23.81 3.43 -11.18
CA ARG A 224 22.89 4.20 -10.33
C ARG A 224 21.46 3.68 -10.42
N LYS A 225 20.72 3.87 -9.36
CA LYS A 225 19.30 3.54 -9.28
C LYS A 225 18.54 4.72 -8.67
N LEU A 226 17.31 4.94 -9.11
CA LEU A 226 16.40 5.76 -8.31
C LEU A 226 16.08 4.99 -7.04
N THR A 227 16.61 5.47 -5.93
CA THR A 227 16.55 4.79 -4.63
C THR A 227 15.57 5.51 -3.71
N ASN A 228 14.58 4.77 -3.26
CA ASN A 228 13.64 5.19 -2.24
C ASN A 228 14.22 4.95 -0.85
N TRP A 229 13.95 5.85 0.06
CA TRP A 229 14.17 5.66 1.48
C TRP A 229 12.94 6.12 2.28
N ALA A 230 12.75 5.52 3.44
CA ALA A 230 11.77 5.93 4.42
C ALA A 230 12.34 5.76 5.82
N VAL A 231 12.12 6.74 6.70
CA VAL A 231 12.45 6.68 8.12
C VAL A 231 11.16 6.80 8.91
N VAL A 232 10.92 5.86 9.79
CA VAL A 232 9.81 5.86 10.74
C VAL A 232 10.39 6.04 12.12
N ALA A 233 9.94 7.05 12.86
CA ALA A 233 10.42 7.27 14.22
C ALA A 233 9.30 7.75 15.15
N ARG A 234 9.47 7.45 16.45
CA ARG A 234 8.53 7.89 17.48
C ARG A 234 8.63 9.39 17.72
N ALA A 235 7.50 10.07 17.57
CA ALA A 235 7.37 11.51 17.78
C ALA A 235 6.30 11.86 18.84
N GLY A 236 5.60 10.86 19.39
CA GLY A 236 4.57 11.06 20.42
C GLY A 236 4.07 9.75 21.01
N GLU A 237 3.10 9.85 21.90
CA GLU A 237 2.53 8.68 22.61
C GLU A 237 1.35 8.03 21.85
N GLY A 238 0.88 8.66 20.78
CA GLY A 238 -0.29 8.21 20.03
C GLY A 238 -1.57 8.97 20.38
N GLY A 239 -2.70 8.49 19.84
CA GLY A 239 -4.01 9.12 20.00
C GLY A 239 -4.47 9.86 18.74
N ALA A 240 -4.93 11.11 18.86
CA ALA A 240 -5.26 11.92 17.70
C ALA A 240 -3.96 12.29 16.93
N PRO A 241 -3.94 12.14 15.61
CA PRO A 241 -2.77 12.53 14.84
C PRO A 241 -2.53 14.04 14.96
N PRO A 242 -1.25 14.48 15.03
CA PRO A 242 -0.91 15.89 15.18
C PRO A 242 -1.41 16.73 14.01
N GLU A 243 -1.56 16.10 12.86
CA GLU A 243 -2.06 16.70 11.63
C GLU A 243 -2.77 15.64 10.79
N LYS A 244 -3.55 16.12 9.79
CA LYS A 244 -4.17 15.23 8.80
C LYS A 244 -3.09 14.54 7.99
N GLU A 245 -3.22 13.22 7.79
CA GLU A 245 -2.35 12.47 6.91
C GLU A 245 -2.47 12.99 5.47
N ASP A 246 -1.40 13.55 4.97
CA ASP A 246 -1.26 14.08 3.61
C ASP A 246 0.05 13.61 2.99
N TRP A 247 -0.07 12.75 1.97
CA TRP A 247 1.06 12.14 1.25
C TRP A 247 1.91 13.14 0.46
N SER A 248 1.44 14.37 0.30
CA SER A 248 2.11 15.45 -0.43
C SER A 248 2.71 16.53 0.46
N ARG A 249 2.62 16.38 1.78
CA ARG A 249 3.16 17.34 2.73
C ARG A 249 4.69 17.36 2.68
N PRO A 250 5.32 18.52 2.42
CA PRO A 250 6.78 18.66 2.49
C PRO A 250 7.30 18.34 3.88
N GLY A 251 8.36 17.53 3.95
CA GLY A 251 8.99 17.15 5.20
C GLY A 251 10.12 18.11 5.59
N ARG A 252 10.40 18.17 6.91
CA ARG A 252 11.45 18.99 7.49
C ARG A 252 12.66 18.14 7.87
N ARG A 253 13.82 18.43 7.25
CA ARG A 253 15.08 17.70 7.47
C ARG A 253 15.56 17.79 8.91
N GLU A 254 15.35 18.94 9.54
CA GLU A 254 15.77 19.21 10.90
C GLU A 254 15.13 18.25 11.90
N GLU A 255 13.88 17.84 11.66
CA GLU A 255 13.17 16.87 12.49
C GLU A 255 13.65 15.44 12.25
N LEU A 256 14.05 15.13 11.02
CA LEU A 256 14.54 13.82 10.63
C LEU A 256 15.98 13.53 11.12
N THR A 257 16.88 14.52 11.08
CA THR A 257 18.31 14.36 11.34
C THR A 257 18.65 13.60 12.64
N PRO A 258 18.02 13.88 13.80
CA PRO A 258 18.32 13.17 15.04
C PRO A 258 18.02 11.66 15.00
N HIS A 259 17.11 11.25 14.12
CA HIS A 259 16.74 9.86 13.97
C HIS A 259 17.70 9.12 13.04
N VAL A 260 18.25 9.81 12.03
CA VAL A 260 19.16 9.26 11.02
C VAL A 260 20.53 8.92 11.61
N ALA A 261 21.07 9.75 12.47
CA ALA A 261 22.37 9.56 13.13
C ALA A 261 22.46 8.25 13.96
N ARG A 262 21.35 7.54 14.14
CA ARG A 262 21.30 6.27 14.87
C ARG A 262 21.61 5.05 14.00
N PHE A 263 21.63 5.20 12.68
CA PHE A 263 21.79 4.08 11.75
C PHE A 263 23.22 3.98 11.23
N ALA A 264 23.82 2.81 11.36
CA ALA A 264 25.10 2.45 10.76
C ALA A 264 24.90 1.30 9.76
N ILE A 265 24.39 1.60 8.58
CA ILE A 265 24.10 0.59 7.55
C ILE A 265 25.32 0.41 6.64
N PRO A 266 25.96 -0.77 6.60
CA PRO A 266 27.26 -0.94 5.91
C PRO A 266 27.25 -0.66 4.40
N HIS A 267 26.09 -0.75 3.77
CA HIS A 267 25.97 -0.69 2.31
C HIS A 267 25.42 0.63 1.79
N VAL A 268 24.95 1.51 2.69
CA VAL A 268 24.31 2.77 2.31
C VAL A 268 24.71 3.86 3.32
N ASP A 269 25.37 4.89 2.84
CA ASP A 269 25.56 6.12 3.61
C ASP A 269 24.21 6.85 3.71
N VAL A 270 23.53 6.64 4.83
CA VAL A 270 22.15 7.10 5.05
C VAL A 270 22.08 8.61 5.12
N GLU A 271 23.03 9.25 5.78
CA GLU A 271 23.07 10.71 5.91
C GLU A 271 23.30 11.37 4.56
N ALA A 272 24.26 10.87 3.78
CA ALA A 272 24.53 11.36 2.44
C ALA A 272 23.36 11.10 1.46
N LEU A 273 22.68 9.94 1.55
CA LEU A 273 21.50 9.63 0.75
C LEU A 273 20.37 10.65 1.01
N ILE A 274 20.08 10.92 2.28
CA ILE A 274 19.04 11.87 2.67
C ILE A 274 19.44 13.29 2.29
N ALA A 275 20.71 13.68 2.48
CA ALA A 275 21.22 14.99 2.09
C ALA A 275 21.11 15.23 0.57
N ALA A 276 21.36 14.20 -0.23
CA ALA A 276 21.24 14.25 -1.69
C ALA A 276 19.80 14.26 -2.22
N THR A 277 18.80 13.98 -1.37
CA THR A 277 17.39 13.95 -1.77
C THR A 277 16.83 15.36 -1.87
N PRO A 278 16.37 15.83 -3.04
CA PRO A 278 15.92 17.21 -3.21
C PRO A 278 14.64 17.52 -2.44
N GLU A 279 13.67 16.59 -2.48
CA GLU A 279 12.37 16.74 -1.85
C GLU A 279 12.07 15.53 -0.96
N LEU A 280 11.52 15.79 0.21
CA LEU A 280 11.06 14.73 1.11
C LEU A 280 9.69 15.09 1.65
N TRP A 281 8.94 14.08 2.02
CA TRP A 281 7.59 14.20 2.55
C TRP A 281 7.52 13.64 3.97
N GLU A 282 6.60 14.19 4.78
CA GLU A 282 6.36 13.72 6.14
C GLU A 282 4.86 13.60 6.41
N TYR A 283 4.48 12.60 7.19
CA TYR A 283 3.11 12.45 7.66
C TYR A 283 3.02 11.51 8.87
N PRO A 284 1.99 11.66 9.73
CA PRO A 284 1.76 10.73 10.82
C PRO A 284 1.40 9.34 10.27
N MET A 285 1.94 8.28 10.86
CA MET A 285 1.52 6.92 10.55
C MET A 285 0.16 6.64 11.17
N CYS A 286 -0.86 6.62 10.32
CA CYS A 286 -2.23 6.37 10.72
C CYS A 286 -2.78 5.09 10.09
N ASP A 287 -3.66 4.45 10.83
CA ASP A 287 -4.56 3.41 10.35
C ASP A 287 -5.98 3.67 10.87
N ARG A 288 -6.88 2.71 10.72
CA ARG A 288 -8.21 2.71 11.35
C ARG A 288 -8.52 1.34 11.92
N ASP A 289 -9.37 1.29 12.91
CA ASP A 289 -9.88 0.02 13.41
C ASP A 289 -10.66 -0.71 12.31
N PRO A 290 -10.51 -2.04 12.24
CA PRO A 290 -11.34 -2.83 11.35
C PRO A 290 -12.84 -2.61 11.65
N LEU A 291 -13.58 -2.29 10.60
CA LEU A 291 -15.03 -2.13 10.70
C LEU A 291 -15.70 -3.48 10.90
N PRO A 292 -16.87 -3.52 11.56
CA PRO A 292 -17.67 -4.75 11.66
C PRO A 292 -18.32 -5.15 10.32
N ARG A 293 -18.41 -4.20 9.36
CA ARG A 293 -18.95 -4.40 8.01
C ARG A 293 -18.45 -3.31 7.07
N TRP A 294 -18.34 -3.63 5.78
CA TRP A 294 -17.99 -2.70 4.71
C TRP A 294 -19.15 -2.32 3.81
N SER A 295 -20.18 -3.18 3.80
CA SER A 295 -21.28 -3.08 2.84
C SER A 295 -22.58 -2.69 3.54
N GLN A 296 -23.31 -1.77 2.89
CA GLN A 296 -24.66 -1.39 3.28
C GLN A 296 -25.52 -1.21 2.03
N GLY A 297 -26.44 -2.15 1.82
CA GLY A 297 -27.25 -2.18 0.60
C GLY A 297 -26.38 -2.32 -0.64
N ARG A 298 -26.37 -1.33 -1.52
CA ARG A 298 -25.66 -1.29 -2.79
C ARG A 298 -24.29 -0.59 -2.73
N VAL A 299 -23.81 -0.27 -1.54
CA VAL A 299 -22.56 0.47 -1.32
C VAL A 299 -21.59 -0.40 -0.54
N THR A 300 -20.31 -0.42 -0.94
CA THR A 300 -19.23 -1.12 -0.25
C THR A 300 -17.94 -0.30 -0.24
N LEU A 301 -16.97 -0.69 0.60
CA LEU A 301 -15.64 -0.11 0.71
C LEU A 301 -14.58 -1.05 0.13
N LEU A 302 -13.45 -0.47 -0.33
CA LEU A 302 -12.34 -1.21 -0.90
C LEU A 302 -11.00 -0.54 -0.58
N GLY A 303 -9.94 -1.34 -0.36
CA GLY A 303 -8.60 -0.83 -0.09
C GLY A 303 -8.53 0.03 1.17
N ASP A 304 -7.79 1.14 1.13
CA ASP A 304 -7.60 2.01 2.30
C ASP A 304 -8.88 2.70 2.77
N ALA A 305 -9.96 2.69 2.00
CA ALA A 305 -11.28 3.11 2.49
C ALA A 305 -11.87 2.06 3.44
N ALA A 306 -11.59 0.78 3.23
CA ALA A 306 -12.06 -0.34 4.03
C ALA A 306 -11.12 -0.68 5.19
N HIS A 307 -9.82 -0.77 4.91
CA HIS A 307 -8.81 -1.30 5.82
C HIS A 307 -7.46 -0.56 5.71
N PRO A 308 -7.41 0.75 5.96
CA PRO A 308 -6.14 1.45 5.98
C PRO A 308 -5.25 0.83 7.05
N MET A 309 -3.99 0.62 6.72
CA MET A 309 -3.02 -0.10 7.56
C MET A 309 -1.66 0.57 7.55
N TYR A 310 -0.88 0.38 8.59
CA TYR A 310 0.51 0.81 8.60
C TYR A 310 1.28 0.15 7.45
N PRO A 311 2.23 0.86 6.80
CA PRO A 311 2.96 0.36 5.63
C PRO A 311 3.97 -0.75 5.94
N VAL A 312 3.87 -1.36 7.12
CA VAL A 312 4.68 -2.48 7.57
C VAL A 312 4.41 -3.71 6.70
N GLY A 313 5.46 -4.39 6.24
CA GLY A 313 5.33 -5.55 5.37
C GLY A 313 4.78 -5.25 3.96
N SER A 314 4.64 -3.99 3.57
CA SER A 314 4.30 -3.53 2.21
C SER A 314 2.99 -4.08 1.64
N ASN A 315 1.93 -4.22 2.46
CA ASN A 315 0.72 -4.93 2.06
C ASN A 315 -0.44 -4.07 1.53
N GLY A 316 -0.57 -2.79 1.90
CA GLY A 316 -1.77 -2.00 1.61
C GLY A 316 -2.26 -2.06 0.16
N ALA A 317 -1.39 -1.69 -0.80
CA ALA A 317 -1.75 -1.73 -2.22
C ALA A 317 -1.99 -3.15 -2.73
N SER A 318 -1.23 -4.14 -2.23
CA SER A 318 -1.43 -5.53 -2.60
C SER A 318 -2.80 -6.05 -2.17
N GLN A 319 -3.23 -5.72 -0.97
CA GLN A 319 -4.57 -6.10 -0.47
C GLN A 319 -5.69 -5.41 -1.25
N ALA A 320 -5.53 -4.13 -1.64
CA ALA A 320 -6.50 -3.43 -2.48
C ALA A 320 -6.66 -4.08 -3.87
N ILE A 321 -5.58 -4.62 -4.45
CA ILE A 321 -5.62 -5.37 -5.71
C ILE A 321 -6.39 -6.70 -5.53
N LEU A 322 -6.17 -7.41 -4.43
CA LEU A 322 -6.92 -8.64 -4.12
C LEU A 322 -8.40 -8.36 -3.81
N ASP A 323 -8.70 -7.24 -3.19
CA ASP A 323 -10.08 -6.79 -2.98
C ASP A 323 -10.80 -6.60 -4.31
N ALA A 324 -10.14 -5.90 -5.24
CA ALA A 324 -10.69 -5.66 -6.58
C ALA A 324 -11.02 -6.98 -7.31
N ARG A 325 -10.13 -7.98 -7.20
CA ARG A 325 -10.36 -9.31 -7.74
C ARG A 325 -11.58 -10.00 -7.09
N CYS A 326 -11.59 -10.05 -5.76
CA CYS A 326 -12.64 -10.70 -5.00
C CYS A 326 -14.01 -10.05 -5.29
N LEU A 327 -14.08 -8.71 -5.28
CA LEU A 327 -15.29 -7.95 -5.58
C LEU A 327 -15.80 -8.23 -7.00
N ALA A 328 -14.93 -8.19 -8.00
CA ALA A 328 -15.31 -8.44 -9.39
C ALA A 328 -15.81 -9.87 -9.60
N ASP A 329 -15.17 -10.87 -8.97
CA ASP A 329 -15.61 -12.26 -9.02
C ASP A 329 -16.96 -12.46 -8.32
N ALA A 330 -17.18 -11.80 -7.18
CA ALA A 330 -18.46 -11.87 -6.45
C ALA A 330 -19.61 -11.27 -7.25
N LEU A 331 -19.36 -10.12 -7.94
CA LEU A 331 -20.38 -9.46 -8.78
C LEU A 331 -20.80 -10.30 -9.99
N VAL A 332 -19.94 -11.18 -10.50
CA VAL A 332 -20.29 -12.12 -11.59
C VAL A 332 -21.07 -13.32 -11.08
N ARG A 333 -20.73 -13.83 -9.89
CA ARG A 333 -21.30 -15.08 -9.36
C ARG A 333 -22.68 -14.91 -8.74
N ALA A 334 -22.95 -13.74 -8.18
CA ALA A 334 -24.19 -13.50 -7.43
C ALA A 334 -25.32 -13.03 -8.36
N GLU A 335 -26.54 -13.50 -8.09
CA GLU A 335 -27.74 -13.07 -8.80
C GLU A 335 -28.11 -11.62 -8.54
N HIS A 336 -27.79 -11.12 -7.34
CA HIS A 336 -28.09 -9.75 -6.92
C HIS A 336 -26.84 -9.00 -6.45
N PRO A 337 -26.69 -7.71 -6.81
CA PRO A 337 -25.53 -6.92 -6.41
C PRO A 337 -25.26 -6.91 -4.90
N MET A 338 -26.28 -6.77 -4.07
CA MET A 338 -26.12 -6.77 -2.61
C MET A 338 -25.56 -8.08 -2.07
N ALA A 339 -25.98 -9.22 -2.61
CA ALA A 339 -25.43 -10.52 -2.24
C ALA A 339 -23.95 -10.65 -2.63
N ALA A 340 -23.56 -10.08 -3.78
CA ALA A 340 -22.17 -9.99 -4.20
C ALA A 340 -21.31 -9.18 -3.21
N LEU A 341 -21.81 -8.00 -2.80
CA LEU A 341 -21.09 -7.15 -1.85
C LEU A 341 -20.91 -7.83 -0.49
N HIS A 342 -21.92 -8.54 0.01
CA HIS A 342 -21.81 -9.34 1.23
C HIS A 342 -20.84 -10.52 1.10
N ALA A 343 -20.82 -11.21 -0.03
CA ALA A 343 -19.86 -12.29 -0.28
C ALA A 343 -18.41 -11.78 -0.32
N TYR A 344 -18.18 -10.65 -0.99
CA TYR A 344 -16.90 -9.96 -1.02
C TYR A 344 -16.44 -9.59 0.39
N GLU A 345 -17.30 -8.92 1.17
CA GLU A 345 -17.03 -8.52 2.55
C GLU A 345 -16.70 -9.74 3.42
N ALA A 346 -17.53 -10.78 3.38
CA ALA A 346 -17.36 -11.99 4.18
C ALA A 346 -15.99 -12.68 3.92
N GLU A 347 -15.48 -12.59 2.70
CA GLU A 347 -14.16 -13.12 2.36
C GLU A 347 -13.01 -12.21 2.78
N ARG A 348 -13.11 -10.90 2.51
CA ARG A 348 -11.97 -9.98 2.61
C ARG A 348 -11.81 -9.32 3.97
N LEU A 349 -12.91 -8.94 4.62
CA LEU A 349 -12.87 -8.22 5.89
C LEU A 349 -12.08 -8.97 6.98
N PRO A 350 -12.33 -10.26 7.28
CA PRO A 350 -11.57 -10.94 8.33
C PRO A 350 -10.07 -11.05 8.02
N LYS A 351 -9.72 -11.29 6.75
CA LYS A 351 -8.32 -11.41 6.30
C LYS A 351 -7.56 -10.08 6.47
N THR A 352 -8.16 -8.97 6.04
CA THR A 352 -7.52 -7.65 6.14
C THR A 352 -7.50 -7.13 7.57
N ALA A 353 -8.52 -7.41 8.39
CA ALA A 353 -8.53 -7.09 9.80
C ALA A 353 -7.36 -7.78 10.54
N GLU A 354 -7.08 -9.05 10.24
CA GLU A 354 -5.94 -9.76 10.81
C GLU A 354 -4.61 -9.10 10.42
N ILE A 355 -4.47 -8.61 9.16
CA ILE A 355 -3.28 -7.89 8.71
C ILE A 355 -3.13 -6.56 9.43
N VAL A 356 -4.21 -5.77 9.58
CA VAL A 356 -4.18 -4.51 10.35
C VAL A 356 -3.66 -4.75 11.76
N HIS A 357 -4.19 -5.76 12.46
CA HIS A 357 -3.74 -6.12 13.80
C HIS A 357 -2.28 -6.62 13.84
N ALA A 358 -1.86 -7.37 12.82
CA ALA A 358 -0.47 -7.83 12.72
C ALA A 358 0.51 -6.67 12.47
N ASN A 359 0.14 -5.71 11.62
CA ASN A 359 0.96 -4.53 11.32
C ASN A 359 1.14 -3.63 12.56
N ARG A 360 0.10 -3.49 13.39
CA ARG A 360 0.20 -2.79 14.68
C ARG A 360 1.20 -3.43 15.64
N LYS A 361 1.49 -4.72 15.47
CA LYS A 361 2.49 -5.50 16.24
C LYS A 361 3.84 -5.61 15.54
N GLY A 362 4.10 -4.77 14.53
CA GLY A 362 5.34 -4.75 13.78
C GLY A 362 5.37 -5.64 12.54
N GLY A 363 4.35 -6.45 12.28
CA GLY A 363 4.31 -7.35 11.12
C GLY A 363 5.56 -8.23 11.01
N PRO A 364 6.16 -8.39 9.81
CA PRO A 364 7.40 -9.15 9.65
C PRO A 364 8.62 -8.44 10.25
N GLU A 365 8.56 -7.10 10.40
CA GLU A 365 9.61 -6.28 11.02
C GLU A 365 9.69 -6.48 12.54
N GLY A 366 8.71 -7.15 13.13
CA GLY A 366 8.72 -7.57 14.53
C GLY A 366 9.94 -8.44 14.92
N VAL A 367 10.60 -9.07 13.93
CA VAL A 367 11.87 -9.77 14.15
C VAL A 367 12.99 -8.81 14.58
N ILE A 368 13.02 -7.58 14.03
CA ILE A 368 13.96 -6.53 14.43
C ILE A 368 13.68 -6.09 15.87
N ASP A 369 12.40 -5.87 16.19
CA ASP A 369 11.96 -5.42 17.51
C ASP A 369 12.28 -6.47 18.59
N ALA A 370 12.07 -7.75 18.28
CA ALA A 370 12.40 -8.86 19.17
C ALA A 370 13.90 -8.94 19.46
N VAL A 371 14.75 -8.77 18.44
CA VAL A 371 16.21 -8.78 18.61
C VAL A 371 16.69 -7.56 19.37
N GLU A 372 16.17 -6.36 19.11
CA GLU A 372 16.57 -5.15 19.86
C GLU A 372 16.18 -5.26 21.34
N ALA A 373 15.04 -5.85 21.66
CA ALA A 373 14.63 -6.07 23.05
C ALA A 373 15.56 -7.02 23.81
N LEU A 374 16.14 -8.02 23.13
CA LEU A 374 17.06 -9.00 23.72
C LEU A 374 18.53 -8.55 23.71
N ALA A 375 18.94 -7.79 22.68
CA ALA A 375 20.31 -7.37 22.46
C ALA A 375 20.38 -5.89 21.97
N PRO A 376 20.03 -4.91 22.82
CA PRO A 376 19.93 -3.49 22.43
C PRO A 376 21.29 -2.88 22.02
N ASP A 377 22.40 -3.47 22.43
CA ASP A 377 23.76 -3.02 22.11
C ASP A 377 24.41 -3.82 20.97
N GLY A 378 23.62 -4.65 20.28
CA GLY A 378 24.11 -5.52 19.22
C GLY A 378 24.49 -6.92 19.72
N PHE A 379 25.01 -7.75 18.84
CA PHE A 379 25.29 -9.16 19.12
C PHE A 379 26.55 -9.65 18.39
N ALA A 380 27.20 -10.67 18.96
CA ALA A 380 28.27 -11.39 18.30
C ALA A 380 27.75 -12.60 17.48
N ASP A 381 26.67 -13.21 17.97
CA ASP A 381 26.00 -14.37 17.34
C ASP A 381 24.49 -14.19 17.46
N ILE A 382 23.83 -14.04 16.33
CA ILE A 382 22.38 -13.83 16.29
C ILE A 382 21.58 -15.08 16.75
N ASP A 383 22.10 -16.28 16.51
CA ASP A 383 21.42 -17.52 16.92
C ASP A 383 21.44 -17.72 18.43
N ALA A 384 22.41 -17.12 19.12
CA ALA A 384 22.43 -17.07 20.59
C ALA A 384 21.42 -16.05 21.15
N VAL A 385 21.07 -14.99 20.40
CA VAL A 385 20.07 -13.97 20.80
C VAL A 385 18.66 -14.43 20.52
N LEU A 386 18.39 -14.84 19.27
CA LEU A 386 17.09 -15.31 18.81
C LEU A 386 17.33 -16.41 17.77
N PRO A 387 17.05 -17.69 18.10
CA PRO A 387 17.31 -18.81 17.22
C PRO A 387 16.67 -18.66 15.84
N HIS A 388 17.32 -19.22 14.80
CA HIS A 388 16.84 -19.12 13.41
C HIS A 388 15.36 -19.50 13.26
N ALA A 389 14.93 -20.60 13.89
CA ALA A 389 13.54 -21.08 13.82
C ALA A 389 12.52 -20.06 14.37
N GLU A 390 12.87 -19.30 15.40
CA GLU A 390 12.00 -18.26 15.97
C GLU A 390 11.93 -17.05 15.06
N ARG A 391 13.05 -16.60 14.47
CA ARG A 391 13.09 -15.53 13.48
C ARG A 391 12.27 -15.89 12.23
N GLU A 392 12.43 -17.12 11.75
CA GLU A 392 11.67 -17.66 10.62
C GLU A 392 10.17 -17.70 10.92
N ALA A 393 9.77 -18.12 12.12
CA ALA A 393 8.38 -18.18 12.54
C ALA A 393 7.70 -16.80 12.52
N ILE A 394 8.40 -15.75 12.94
CA ILE A 394 7.89 -14.36 12.88
C ILE A 394 7.65 -13.94 11.43
N VAL A 395 8.67 -14.07 10.56
CA VAL A 395 8.61 -13.59 9.19
C VAL A 395 7.63 -14.40 8.33
N ARG A 396 7.71 -15.74 8.38
CA ARG A 396 6.81 -16.63 7.63
C ARG A 396 5.38 -16.61 8.17
N GLY A 397 5.19 -16.49 9.48
CA GLY A 397 3.86 -16.36 10.07
C GLY A 397 3.12 -15.15 9.56
N TYR A 398 3.81 -14.04 9.33
CA TYR A 398 3.23 -12.87 8.69
C TYR A 398 2.88 -13.12 7.22
N ALA A 399 3.76 -13.75 6.44
CA ALA A 399 3.50 -14.06 5.05
C ALA A 399 2.24 -14.91 4.85
N GLN A 400 2.00 -15.88 5.75
CA GLN A 400 0.78 -16.70 5.77
C GLN A 400 -0.48 -15.86 6.05
N LYS A 401 -0.45 -15.00 7.06
CA LYS A 401 -1.57 -14.11 7.41
C LYS A 401 -1.90 -13.14 6.28
N ALA A 402 -0.88 -12.57 5.66
CA ALA A 402 -1.02 -11.61 4.58
C ALA A 402 -1.35 -12.24 3.21
N GLY A 403 -1.39 -13.58 3.13
CA GLY A 403 -1.83 -14.30 1.95
C GLY A 403 -0.80 -14.40 0.82
N PHE A 404 0.47 -14.10 1.11
CA PHE A 404 1.54 -14.20 0.10
C PHE A 404 2.54 -15.32 0.37
N ALA A 405 2.26 -16.25 1.29
CA ALA A 405 3.05 -17.46 1.39
C ALA A 405 3.00 -18.24 0.06
N LYS A 406 4.11 -18.87 -0.30
CA LYS A 406 4.33 -19.45 -1.63
C LYS A 406 3.25 -20.42 -2.06
N GLU A 407 2.77 -21.23 -1.11
CA GLU A 407 1.70 -22.20 -1.32
C GLU A 407 0.35 -21.53 -1.64
N GLN A 408 0.09 -20.37 -1.01
CA GLN A 408 -1.14 -19.59 -1.21
C GLN A 408 -1.15 -18.90 -2.58
N VAL A 409 0.00 -18.36 -3.02
CA VAL A 409 0.10 -17.70 -4.33
C VAL A 409 -0.01 -18.69 -5.49
N LYS A 410 0.44 -19.94 -5.33
CA LYS A 410 0.29 -21.00 -6.35
C LYS A 410 -1.13 -21.50 -6.47
N ALA A 411 -1.91 -21.45 -5.40
CA ALA A 411 -3.28 -21.95 -5.35
C ALA A 411 -4.32 -20.93 -5.84
N ALA A 412 -3.96 -19.66 -5.96
CA ALA A 412 -4.82 -18.57 -6.40
C ALA A 412 -4.75 -18.37 -7.93
#